data_25044b39a8ac2e6173d63b5327c28403
#
_entry.id   25044b39a8ac2e6173d63b5327c28403
#
_cell.length_a   1.000
_cell.length_b   1.000
_cell.length_c   1.000
_cell.angle_alpha   90.00
_cell.angle_beta   90.00
_cell.angle_gamma   90.00
#
_symmetry.space_group_name_H-M   'P 1'
#
loop_
_entity.id
_entity.type
_entity.pdbx_description
1 polymer ?
#
loop_
_entity_poly.entity_id
_entity_poly.type
_entity_poly.pdbx_seq_one_letter_code
_entity_poly.pdbx_strand_id
1 'polypeptide(L)'
;VQPPNPTPPPVVPPPGPAPAAGKPRNRRLRLILAMAAGIMALLCLGGIGVFISFYDEATKIERAAPDAVVDQFLRAYLVNRDDQEAELFTCKNGLDLAAISTLRTDLVAREKEFDVNVSVSWSTLTVSGSEEGRRTVTTDLLITGSSGGTARSRSSEPWSFSLIDDDGWRVCSSAKLP
;
A
#
# COMPACT_ATOMS: atom_id res chain seq x y z
N VAL A 1 46.15 -94.40 -44.69
CA VAL A 1 46.05 -94.03 -43.28
C VAL A 1 46.02 -92.54 -43.15
N GLN A 2 44.81 -91.95 -42.80
CA GLN A 2 44.60 -90.55 -42.67
C GLN A 2 44.83 -90.11 -41.20
N PRO A 3 45.58 -89.06 -40.90
CA PRO A 3 45.84 -88.62 -39.56
C PRO A 3 44.59 -87.97 -38.92
N PRO A 4 44.39 -88.12 -37.63
CA PRO A 4 43.21 -87.56 -36.93
C PRO A 4 43.23 -86.05 -36.89
N ASN A 5 42.03 -85.51 -37.12
CA ASN A 5 41.74 -84.05 -37.09
C ASN A 5 41.93 -83.48 -35.68
N PRO A 6 42.63 -82.35 -35.53
CA PRO A 6 42.79 -81.73 -34.17
C PRO A 6 41.46 -81.21 -33.62
N THR A 7 41.26 -81.54 -32.34
CA THR A 7 40.10 -81.10 -31.53
C THR A 7 40.17 -79.58 -31.34
N PRO A 8 39.04 -78.88 -31.60
CA PRO A 8 38.96 -77.41 -31.39
C PRO A 8 39.09 -77.05 -29.90
N PRO A 9 39.76 -75.95 -29.52
CA PRO A 9 39.87 -75.50 -28.17
C PRO A 9 38.54 -75.12 -27.54
N PRO A 10 38.40 -75.26 -26.19
CA PRO A 10 37.17 -74.95 -25.49
C PRO A 10 36.89 -73.43 -25.59
N VAL A 11 35.65 -73.08 -25.99
CA VAL A 11 35.13 -71.69 -26.05
C VAL A 11 34.88 -71.28 -24.58
N VAL A 12 35.67 -70.30 -24.12
CA VAL A 12 35.42 -69.64 -22.80
C VAL A 12 34.25 -68.61 -23.02
N PRO A 13 33.17 -68.70 -22.24
CA PRO A 13 32.09 -67.73 -22.37
C PRO A 13 32.60 -66.35 -21.91
N PRO A 14 32.12 -65.24 -22.56
CA PRO A 14 32.53 -63.90 -22.19
C PRO A 14 32.10 -63.57 -20.74
N PRO A 15 32.91 -62.82 -19.97
CA PRO A 15 32.54 -62.38 -18.63
C PRO A 15 31.30 -61.54 -18.67
N GLY A 16 30.34 -61.92 -17.79
CA GLY A 16 29.08 -61.16 -17.64
C GLY A 16 29.35 -59.70 -17.21
N PRO A 17 28.42 -58.78 -17.52
CA PRO A 17 28.58 -57.37 -17.18
C PRO A 17 28.79 -57.21 -15.66
N ALA A 18 29.86 -56.47 -15.33
CA ALA A 18 30.18 -56.14 -13.94
C ALA A 18 29.02 -55.35 -13.31
N PRO A 19 28.65 -55.59 -12.04
CA PRO A 19 27.63 -54.83 -11.36
C PRO A 19 28.04 -53.34 -11.33
N ALA A 20 27.15 -52.46 -11.83
CA ALA A 20 27.37 -51.04 -11.80
C ALA A 20 27.65 -50.56 -10.37
N ALA A 21 28.86 -50.01 -10.18
CA ALA A 21 29.27 -49.42 -8.94
C ALA A 21 28.25 -48.33 -8.51
N GLY A 22 27.48 -48.63 -7.50
CA GLY A 22 26.53 -47.66 -6.94
C GLY A 22 27.29 -46.43 -6.48
N LYS A 23 26.97 -45.24 -7.08
CA LYS A 23 27.54 -43.96 -6.67
C LYS A 23 27.39 -43.78 -5.15
N PRO A 24 28.47 -43.43 -4.44
CA PRO A 24 28.40 -43.22 -3.01
C PRO A 24 27.33 -42.15 -2.73
N ARG A 25 26.28 -42.58 -2.07
CA ARG A 25 25.12 -41.71 -1.72
C ARG A 25 25.63 -40.77 -0.63
N ASN A 26 26.06 -39.57 -1.01
CA ASN A 26 26.58 -38.55 -0.10
C ASN A 26 25.51 -38.20 0.96
N ARG A 27 25.45 -39.00 2.00
CA ARG A 27 24.50 -38.86 3.12
C ARG A 27 24.67 -37.49 3.79
N ARG A 28 25.91 -36.98 3.83
CA ARG A 28 26.22 -35.63 4.35
C ARG A 28 25.65 -34.53 3.48
N LEU A 29 25.73 -34.66 2.15
CA LEU A 29 25.15 -33.66 1.22
C LEU A 29 23.62 -33.60 1.33
N ARG A 30 22.97 -34.74 1.52
CA ARG A 30 21.51 -34.78 1.73
C ARG A 30 21.07 -34.15 3.07
N LEU A 31 21.85 -34.36 4.12
CA LEU A 31 21.62 -33.72 5.42
C LEU A 31 21.80 -32.19 5.34
N ILE A 32 22.85 -31.74 4.64
CA ILE A 32 23.08 -30.30 4.42
C ILE A 32 21.95 -29.69 3.60
N LEU A 33 21.50 -30.34 2.53
CA LEU A 33 20.37 -29.88 1.70
C LEU A 33 19.05 -29.87 2.50
N ALA A 34 18.81 -30.88 3.34
CA ALA A 34 17.61 -30.93 4.17
C ALA A 34 17.62 -29.81 5.24
N MET A 35 18.76 -29.53 5.85
CA MET A 35 18.89 -28.41 6.80
C MET A 35 18.73 -27.05 6.11
N ALA A 36 19.34 -26.86 4.94
CA ALA A 36 19.22 -25.64 4.17
C ALA A 36 17.77 -25.40 3.73
N ALA A 37 17.05 -26.43 3.29
CA ALA A 37 15.63 -26.35 2.94
C ALA A 37 14.76 -26.02 4.16
N GLY A 38 15.06 -26.59 5.34
CA GLY A 38 14.37 -26.28 6.59
C GLY A 38 14.55 -24.82 7.03
N ILE A 39 15.78 -24.31 6.96
CA ILE A 39 16.08 -22.90 7.28
C ILE A 39 15.39 -21.97 6.30
N MET A 40 15.42 -22.29 5.00
CA MET A 40 14.74 -21.49 3.97
C MET A 40 13.22 -21.45 4.20
N ALA A 41 12.61 -22.58 4.55
CA ALA A 41 11.18 -22.65 4.86
C ALA A 41 10.82 -21.79 6.09
N LEU A 42 11.65 -21.82 7.14
CA LEU A 42 11.46 -21.00 8.34
C LEU A 42 11.62 -19.50 8.03
N LEU A 43 12.59 -19.12 7.19
CA LEU A 43 12.78 -17.73 6.77
C LEU A 43 11.60 -17.24 5.90
N CYS A 44 11.07 -18.08 5.02
CA CYS A 44 9.89 -17.74 4.22
C CYS A 44 8.65 -17.54 5.10
N LEU A 45 8.38 -18.44 6.04
CA LEU A 45 7.24 -18.34 6.95
C LEU A 45 7.39 -17.16 7.92
N GLY A 46 8.57 -16.95 8.47
CA GLY A 46 8.87 -15.80 9.33
C GLY A 46 8.82 -14.47 8.58
N GLY A 47 9.38 -14.43 7.36
CA GLY A 47 9.37 -13.24 6.50
C GLY A 47 7.96 -12.82 6.09
N ILE A 48 7.08 -13.77 5.76
CA ILE A 48 5.69 -13.48 5.43
C ILE A 48 4.95 -12.93 6.65
N GLY A 49 5.12 -13.50 7.84
CA GLY A 49 4.48 -13.03 9.05
C GLY A 49 4.89 -11.60 9.42
N VAL A 50 6.19 -11.29 9.34
CA VAL A 50 6.72 -9.94 9.57
C VAL A 50 6.22 -8.97 8.51
N PHE A 51 6.23 -9.36 7.22
CA PHE A 51 5.76 -8.52 6.13
C PHE A 51 4.27 -8.19 6.27
N ILE A 52 3.42 -9.17 6.61
CA ILE A 52 1.98 -8.94 6.84
C ILE A 52 1.78 -7.99 8.03
N SER A 53 2.52 -8.15 9.12
CA SER A 53 2.39 -7.28 10.28
C SER A 53 2.79 -5.83 9.98
N PHE A 54 3.88 -5.61 9.23
CA PHE A 54 4.27 -4.27 8.79
C PHE A 54 3.31 -3.68 7.76
N TYR A 55 2.76 -4.51 6.88
CA TYR A 55 1.80 -4.06 5.86
C TYR A 55 0.46 -3.67 6.49
N ASP A 56 0.00 -4.42 7.49
CA ASP A 56 -1.25 -4.16 8.21
C ASP A 56 -1.16 -2.87 9.05
N GLU A 57 0.02 -2.57 9.61
CA GLU A 57 0.26 -1.33 10.36
C GLU A 57 0.41 -0.12 9.43
N ALA A 58 1.02 -0.28 8.26
CA ALA A 58 1.16 0.77 7.25
C ALA A 58 -0.13 1.08 6.49
N THR A 59 -1.08 0.14 6.46
CA THR A 59 -2.40 0.31 5.80
C THR A 59 -3.53 0.64 6.78
N LYS A 60 -3.25 0.68 8.08
CA LYS A 60 -4.22 1.20 9.05
C LYS A 60 -4.50 2.66 8.77
N ILE A 61 -5.74 2.93 8.36
CA ILE A 61 -6.26 4.29 8.24
C ILE A 61 -6.19 4.91 9.64
N GLU A 62 -5.22 5.82 9.86
CA GLU A 62 -5.09 6.51 11.15
C GLU A 62 -6.25 7.48 11.33
N ARG A 63 -7.21 7.06 12.16
CA ARG A 63 -8.35 7.88 12.61
C ARG A 63 -8.27 8.19 14.09
N ALA A 64 -7.07 8.11 14.67
CA ALA A 64 -6.85 8.33 16.09
C ALA A 64 -6.87 9.82 16.48
N ALA A 65 -6.48 10.72 15.57
CA ALA A 65 -6.39 12.15 15.83
C ALA A 65 -7.28 12.95 14.86
N PRO A 66 -8.08 13.91 15.33
CA PRO A 66 -9.00 14.68 14.48
C PRO A 66 -8.31 15.47 13.37
N ASP A 67 -7.18 16.09 13.65
CA ASP A 67 -6.36 16.85 12.71
C ASP A 67 -5.77 15.96 11.61
N ALA A 68 -5.26 14.78 11.96
CA ALA A 68 -4.76 13.82 10.99
C ALA A 68 -5.86 13.34 10.03
N VAL A 69 -7.08 13.14 10.54
CA VAL A 69 -8.23 12.76 9.71
C VAL A 69 -8.61 13.87 8.73
N VAL A 70 -8.61 15.14 9.16
CA VAL A 70 -8.88 16.26 8.27
C VAL A 70 -7.78 16.41 7.23
N ASP A 71 -6.50 16.21 7.58
CA ASP A 71 -5.38 16.22 6.63
C ASP A 71 -5.58 15.18 5.53
N GLN A 72 -5.85 13.93 5.91
CA GLN A 72 -6.08 12.84 4.96
C GLN A 72 -7.32 13.08 4.10
N PHE A 73 -8.42 13.56 4.70
CA PHE A 73 -9.63 13.92 3.97
C PHE A 73 -9.36 15.01 2.92
N LEU A 74 -8.70 16.10 3.31
CA LEU A 74 -8.39 17.19 2.38
C LEU A 74 -7.47 16.74 1.26
N ARG A 75 -6.48 15.89 1.56
CA ARG A 75 -5.58 15.29 0.58
C ARG A 75 -6.33 14.43 -0.42
N ALA A 76 -7.16 13.50 0.06
CA ALA A 76 -7.95 12.64 -0.80
C ALA A 76 -8.96 13.45 -1.63
N TYR A 77 -9.70 14.36 -0.99
CA TYR A 77 -10.83 15.04 -1.62
C TYR A 77 -10.42 16.19 -2.55
N LEU A 78 -9.48 17.05 -2.14
CA LEU A 78 -9.08 18.23 -2.91
C LEU A 78 -7.85 18.05 -3.77
N VAL A 79 -6.85 17.27 -3.31
CA VAL A 79 -5.59 17.11 -4.03
C VAL A 79 -5.64 15.91 -4.96
N ASN A 80 -5.93 14.71 -4.43
CA ASN A 80 -6.00 13.47 -5.22
C ASN A 80 -7.29 13.41 -6.05
N ARG A 81 -8.35 14.09 -5.57
CA ARG A 81 -9.71 14.05 -6.16
C ARG A 81 -10.27 12.63 -6.23
N ASP A 82 -9.92 11.82 -5.26
CA ASP A 82 -10.37 10.44 -5.09
C ASP A 82 -11.50 10.38 -4.07
N ASP A 83 -12.73 10.21 -4.57
CA ASP A 83 -13.92 10.16 -3.73
C ASP A 83 -13.97 8.87 -2.89
N GLN A 84 -13.42 7.75 -3.40
CA GLN A 84 -13.38 6.49 -2.67
C GLN A 84 -12.41 6.57 -1.48
N GLU A 85 -11.25 7.19 -1.69
CA GLU A 85 -10.29 7.45 -0.61
C GLU A 85 -10.89 8.41 0.42
N ALA A 86 -11.55 9.48 -0.03
CA ALA A 86 -12.18 10.49 0.85
C ALA A 86 -13.30 9.90 1.73
N GLU A 87 -14.11 8.97 1.21
CA GLU A 87 -15.17 8.28 1.96
C GLU A 87 -14.63 7.53 3.19
N LEU A 88 -13.38 7.08 3.19
CA LEU A 88 -12.77 6.39 4.33
C LEU A 88 -12.65 7.29 5.58
N PHE A 89 -12.65 8.60 5.39
CA PHE A 89 -12.49 9.61 6.43
C PHE A 89 -13.78 10.36 6.76
N THR A 90 -14.90 10.04 6.10
CA THR A 90 -16.17 10.75 6.28
C THR A 90 -17.18 9.96 7.09
N CYS A 91 -18.16 10.68 7.67
CA CYS A 91 -19.30 10.09 8.37
C CYS A 91 -20.20 9.31 7.40
N LYS A 92 -20.70 8.16 7.85
CA LYS A 92 -21.67 7.36 7.08
C LYS A 92 -23.08 7.97 7.08
N ASN A 93 -23.42 8.67 8.16
CA ASN A 93 -24.73 9.29 8.36
C ASN A 93 -24.55 10.76 8.76
N GLY A 94 -25.51 11.60 8.37
CA GLY A 94 -25.49 13.03 8.71
C GLY A 94 -24.35 13.80 8.04
N LEU A 95 -23.95 13.39 6.84
CA LEU A 95 -22.85 14.00 6.09
C LEU A 95 -23.34 15.29 5.42
N ASP A 96 -22.65 16.41 5.70
CA ASP A 96 -22.86 17.70 5.04
C ASP A 96 -21.54 18.29 4.54
N LEU A 97 -21.15 17.93 3.35
CA LEU A 97 -19.96 18.40 2.65
C LEU A 97 -20.30 19.36 1.50
N ALA A 98 -21.50 19.94 1.47
CA ALA A 98 -21.96 20.80 0.36
C ALA A 98 -21.00 21.97 0.12
N ALA A 99 -20.51 22.63 1.18
CA ALA A 99 -19.63 23.78 1.06
C ALA A 99 -18.30 23.41 0.36
N ILE A 100 -17.63 22.34 0.80
CA ILE A 100 -16.35 21.95 0.20
C ILE A 100 -16.52 21.29 -1.18
N SER A 101 -17.66 20.67 -1.43
CA SER A 101 -18.02 20.15 -2.75
C SER A 101 -18.21 21.29 -3.77
N THR A 102 -18.83 22.39 -3.36
CA THR A 102 -18.94 23.60 -4.18
C THR A 102 -17.55 24.17 -4.49
N LEU A 103 -16.69 24.29 -3.48
CA LEU A 103 -15.30 24.72 -3.69
C LEU A 103 -14.60 23.85 -4.73
N ARG A 104 -14.64 22.52 -4.58
CA ARG A 104 -14.01 21.59 -5.53
C ARG A 104 -14.54 21.76 -6.96
N THR A 105 -15.84 21.95 -7.10
CA THR A 105 -16.47 22.19 -8.41
C THR A 105 -15.96 23.48 -9.04
N ASP A 106 -15.86 24.56 -8.24
CA ASP A 106 -15.35 25.87 -8.69
C ASP A 106 -13.89 25.79 -9.11
N LEU A 107 -13.06 25.04 -8.36
CA LEU A 107 -11.65 24.83 -8.71
C LEU A 107 -11.50 24.13 -10.06
N VAL A 108 -12.26 23.06 -10.29
CA VAL A 108 -12.26 22.32 -11.56
C VAL A 108 -12.77 23.19 -12.72
N ALA A 109 -13.79 24.03 -12.47
CA ALA A 109 -14.31 24.95 -13.48
C ALA A 109 -13.24 25.98 -13.88
N ARG A 110 -12.54 26.59 -12.90
CA ARG A 110 -11.44 27.55 -13.14
C ARG A 110 -10.29 26.93 -13.92
N GLU A 111 -9.90 25.69 -13.63
CA GLU A 111 -8.85 24.99 -14.39
C GLU A 111 -9.22 24.90 -15.87
N LYS A 112 -10.46 24.56 -16.17
CA LYS A 112 -10.94 24.42 -17.54
C LYS A 112 -11.11 25.74 -18.26
N GLU A 113 -11.64 26.75 -17.57
CA GLU A 113 -11.96 28.06 -18.16
C GLU A 113 -10.69 28.86 -18.48
N PHE A 114 -9.68 28.82 -17.60
CA PHE A 114 -8.49 29.65 -17.72
C PHE A 114 -7.24 28.89 -18.14
N ASP A 115 -7.34 27.59 -18.41
CA ASP A 115 -6.20 26.71 -18.75
C ASP A 115 -5.06 26.84 -17.72
N VAL A 116 -5.41 26.78 -16.44
CA VAL A 116 -4.49 26.89 -15.31
C VAL A 116 -4.48 25.59 -14.50
N ASN A 117 -3.39 25.35 -13.82
CA ASN A 117 -3.30 24.29 -12.81
C ASN A 117 -3.62 24.91 -11.45
N VAL A 118 -4.59 24.34 -10.72
CA VAL A 118 -4.94 24.77 -9.37
C VAL A 118 -4.42 23.77 -8.35
N SER A 119 -3.62 24.25 -7.42
CA SER A 119 -3.13 23.49 -6.27
C SER A 119 -3.78 24.01 -4.99
N VAL A 120 -4.12 23.08 -4.10
CA VAL A 120 -4.66 23.36 -2.78
C VAL A 120 -3.68 22.85 -1.73
N SER A 121 -3.43 23.69 -0.74
CA SER A 121 -2.68 23.35 0.47
C SER A 121 -3.39 23.98 1.66
N TRP A 122 -2.97 23.67 2.86
CA TRP A 122 -3.60 24.21 4.07
C TRP A 122 -2.56 24.57 5.13
N SER A 123 -2.96 25.46 6.01
CA SER A 123 -2.17 25.88 7.15
C SER A 123 -2.24 24.84 8.30
N THR A 124 -1.76 25.23 9.47
CA THR A 124 -1.87 24.40 10.68
C THR A 124 -3.33 24.06 10.98
N LEU A 125 -3.61 22.79 11.21
CA LEU A 125 -4.90 22.28 11.64
C LEU A 125 -5.05 22.49 13.14
N THR A 126 -6.02 23.28 13.55
CA THR A 126 -6.28 23.60 14.96
C THR A 126 -7.51 22.85 15.45
N VAL A 127 -7.31 21.95 16.41
CA VAL A 127 -8.41 21.17 17.02
C VAL A 127 -9.03 21.96 18.16
N SER A 128 -10.35 22.03 18.20
CA SER A 128 -11.14 22.68 19.26
C SER A 128 -12.38 21.85 19.62
N GLY A 129 -13.05 22.23 20.69
CA GLY A 129 -14.22 21.53 21.22
C GLY A 129 -13.84 20.58 22.37
N SER A 130 -14.71 20.55 23.37
CA SER A 130 -14.55 19.74 24.60
C SER A 130 -15.65 18.70 24.77
N GLU A 131 -16.61 18.63 23.85
CA GLU A 131 -17.69 17.64 23.92
C GLU A 131 -17.10 16.23 23.66
N GLU A 132 -17.58 15.26 24.43
CA GLU A 132 -17.18 13.87 24.25
C GLU A 132 -17.64 13.36 22.87
N GLY A 133 -16.71 12.76 22.14
CA GLY A 133 -16.98 12.22 20.80
C GLY A 133 -17.20 13.27 19.69
N ARG A 134 -16.97 14.57 19.96
CA ARG A 134 -17.08 15.64 18.95
C ARG A 134 -15.90 16.59 18.98
N ARG A 135 -15.40 16.96 17.81
CA ARG A 135 -14.33 17.97 17.64
C ARG A 135 -14.62 18.84 16.44
N THR A 136 -14.05 20.04 16.51
CA THR A 136 -14.00 20.95 15.36
C THR A 136 -12.53 21.19 15.02
N VAL A 137 -12.20 21.07 13.75
CA VAL A 137 -10.86 21.38 13.22
C VAL A 137 -10.98 22.58 12.30
N THR A 138 -10.15 23.58 12.51
CA THR A 138 -10.10 24.79 11.69
C THR A 138 -8.75 24.91 11.00
N THR A 139 -8.75 25.44 9.77
CA THR A 139 -7.53 25.72 8.99
C THR A 139 -7.84 26.74 7.90
N ASP A 140 -6.79 27.34 7.34
CA ASP A 140 -6.88 28.14 6.12
C ASP A 140 -6.52 27.29 4.92
N LEU A 141 -7.41 27.20 3.94
CA LEU A 141 -7.12 26.61 2.63
C LEU A 141 -6.44 27.66 1.73
N LEU A 142 -5.24 27.34 1.28
CA LEU A 142 -4.45 28.14 0.36
C LEU A 142 -4.64 27.59 -1.06
N ILE A 143 -5.28 28.37 -1.90
CA ILE A 143 -5.57 28.01 -3.29
C ILE A 143 -4.65 28.81 -4.19
N THR A 144 -3.85 28.13 -4.99
CA THR A 144 -2.88 28.74 -5.91
C THR A 144 -3.17 28.30 -7.33
N GLY A 145 -3.49 29.25 -8.19
CA GLY A 145 -3.60 29.03 -9.64
C GLY A 145 -2.26 29.34 -10.32
N SER A 146 -1.78 28.45 -11.18
CA SER A 146 -0.53 28.58 -11.92
C SER A 146 -0.72 28.31 -13.41
N SER A 147 0.04 29.02 -14.25
CA SER A 147 0.10 28.80 -15.70
C SER A 147 1.53 28.85 -16.14
N GLY A 148 1.98 27.84 -16.92
CA GLY A 148 3.37 27.71 -17.35
C GLY A 148 4.37 27.62 -16.19
N GLY A 149 3.97 27.02 -15.05
CA GLY A 149 4.82 26.88 -13.85
C GLY A 149 4.94 28.13 -12.99
N THR A 150 4.28 29.25 -13.40
CA THR A 150 4.31 30.49 -12.63
C THR A 150 2.97 30.70 -11.91
N ALA A 151 3.01 31.01 -10.60
CA ALA A 151 1.81 31.35 -9.83
C ALA A 151 1.19 32.65 -10.39
N ARG A 152 -0.10 32.60 -10.70
CA ARG A 152 -0.90 33.70 -11.24
C ARG A 152 -1.90 34.27 -10.24
N SER A 153 -2.40 33.42 -9.38
CA SER A 153 -3.34 33.81 -8.32
C SER A 153 -3.09 33.03 -7.04
N ARG A 154 -3.38 33.64 -5.92
CA ARG A 154 -3.34 33.01 -4.60
C ARG A 154 -4.48 33.57 -3.75
N SER A 155 -5.21 32.68 -3.09
CA SER A 155 -6.21 33.06 -2.08
C SER A 155 -6.04 32.20 -0.84
N SER A 156 -6.43 32.72 0.32
CA SER A 156 -6.50 32.00 1.58
C SER A 156 -7.92 32.14 2.11
N GLU A 157 -8.51 31.02 2.47
CA GLU A 157 -9.90 30.95 2.91
C GLU A 157 -9.98 30.15 4.22
N PRO A 158 -10.56 30.71 5.31
CA PRO A 158 -10.71 29.99 6.55
C PRO A 158 -11.85 28.97 6.47
N TRP A 159 -11.57 27.76 6.95
CA TRP A 159 -12.50 26.64 6.93
C TRP A 159 -12.61 25.96 8.28
N SER A 160 -13.76 25.36 8.53
CA SER A 160 -14.06 24.58 9.70
C SER A 160 -14.63 23.23 9.30
N PHE A 161 -14.20 22.19 10.01
CA PHE A 161 -14.63 20.80 9.82
C PHE A 161 -15.15 20.28 11.15
N SER A 162 -16.38 19.73 11.15
CA SER A 162 -16.92 19.07 12.35
C SER A 162 -16.70 17.57 12.24
N LEU A 163 -16.18 16.98 13.32
CA LEU A 163 -15.85 15.57 13.39
C LEU A 163 -16.62 14.88 14.52
N ILE A 164 -16.92 13.61 14.30
CA ILE A 164 -17.48 12.69 15.30
C ILE A 164 -16.55 11.49 15.42
N ASP A 165 -16.39 11.02 16.65
CA ASP A 165 -15.71 9.76 16.95
C ASP A 165 -16.71 8.60 16.82
N ASP A 166 -16.58 7.84 15.72
CA ASP A 166 -17.38 6.65 15.40
C ASP A 166 -16.42 5.56 14.94
N ASP A 167 -15.87 4.83 15.91
CA ASP A 167 -14.77 3.87 15.67
C ASP A 167 -13.58 4.55 14.98
N GLY A 168 -13.14 5.67 15.58
CA GLY A 168 -12.18 6.63 15.07
C GLY A 168 -12.85 7.87 14.45
N TRP A 169 -12.10 8.98 14.44
CA TRP A 169 -12.60 10.27 13.99
C TRP A 169 -13.03 10.25 12.52
N ARG A 170 -14.13 10.97 12.23
CA ARG A 170 -14.69 11.11 10.88
C ARG A 170 -15.18 12.54 10.64
N VAL A 171 -14.91 13.08 9.49
CA VAL A 171 -15.42 14.38 9.04
C VAL A 171 -16.90 14.23 8.68
N CYS A 172 -17.77 14.98 9.34
CA CYS A 172 -19.20 14.93 9.09
C CYS A 172 -19.71 16.19 8.40
N SER A 173 -19.09 17.35 8.62
CA SER A 173 -19.47 18.57 7.89
C SER A 173 -18.28 19.47 7.63
N SER A 174 -18.44 20.35 6.64
CA SER A 174 -17.49 21.38 6.28
C SER A 174 -18.20 22.72 6.11
N ALA A 175 -17.59 23.80 6.57
CA ALA A 175 -18.10 25.15 6.40
C ALA A 175 -16.97 26.13 6.13
N LYS A 176 -17.17 27.04 5.18
CA LYS A 176 -16.31 28.20 4.99
C LYS A 176 -16.64 29.22 6.08
N LEU A 177 -15.62 29.71 6.77
CA LEU A 177 -15.76 30.75 7.78
C LEU A 177 -15.79 32.13 7.12
N PRO A 178 -16.45 33.14 7.75
CA PRO A 178 -16.52 34.51 7.22
C PRO A 178 -15.16 35.21 7.20
#